data_0f85a838d5578d6f09e07c0d32b1a8c7
#
_entry.id   0f85a838d5578d6f09e07c0d32b1a8c7
#
_cell.length_a   1.000
_cell.length_b   1.000
_cell.length_c   1.000
_cell.angle_alpha   90.00
_cell.angle_beta   90.00
_cell.angle_gamma   90.00
#
_symmetry.space_group_name_H-M   'P 1'
#
loop_
_entity.id
_entity.type
_entity.pdbx_description
1 polymer ?
#
loop_
_entity_poly.entity_id
_entity_poly.type
_entity_poly.pdbx_seq_one_letter_code
_entity_poly.pdbx_strand_id
1 'polypeptide(L)'
;MLVIALACKKTEIEEPENYSSEPILPATPYNYPNSINNNLATLGRVLFYDKALSLNNSVSCSSCHQQAKAFCDNQQFSTGLEDLKTQRNSPSIFAKSGRVFWDGRSASISDLVLRPIKNHVEMKFEDLNSLSNKLSKISYYKPLFSAAFGSSDIDSNRIQTALASFIANFTFSNNKFSQSLNSSQLLNASENNGKSLFFGKAKCSNCHHITGSFNGYGFTDMAFNIGLDAVYTDNGVGGISNNSNDNGKFMIPSLLNVEFTAPYMHDGRFKSLEEVVEHYNSGVKNHPNLDVQLRDVSSVQNLTEQQALQQFDTNQDGIISESELTSLPTQQLNLSVSEKKNLVDFLKTLSDASILVDKRFSNPFKN
;
A
#
# COMPACT_ATOMS: atom_id res chain seq x y z
N MET A 1 6.21 -32.22 49.91
CA MET A 1 5.49 -31.30 49.04
C MET A 1 6.45 -30.15 48.72
N LEU A 2 7.09 -30.22 47.57
CA LEU A 2 8.15 -29.24 47.19
C LEU A 2 7.47 -28.16 46.32
N VAL A 3 7.37 -26.96 46.83
CA VAL A 3 6.84 -25.81 46.09
C VAL A 3 7.98 -25.22 45.27
N ILE A 4 7.97 -25.45 43.97
CA ILE A 4 8.87 -24.79 43.02
C ILE A 4 8.25 -23.42 42.68
N ALA A 5 8.83 -22.36 43.27
CA ALA A 5 8.53 -21.00 42.86
C ALA A 5 9.18 -20.72 41.51
N LEU A 6 8.39 -20.68 40.41
CA LEU A 6 8.84 -20.10 39.13
C LEU A 6 8.96 -18.60 39.32
N ALA A 7 10.21 -18.13 39.50
CA ALA A 7 10.52 -16.71 39.39
C ALA A 7 10.42 -16.32 37.90
N CYS A 8 9.40 -15.52 37.54
CA CYS A 8 9.41 -14.78 36.28
C CYS A 8 10.65 -13.85 36.30
N LYS A 9 11.69 -14.21 35.56
CA LYS A 9 12.76 -13.28 35.23
C LYS A 9 12.16 -12.18 34.37
N LYS A 10 11.99 -10.99 34.95
CA LYS A 10 11.89 -9.76 34.16
C LYS A 10 13.16 -9.70 33.30
N THR A 11 13.04 -9.89 32.00
CA THR A 11 14.12 -9.57 31.09
C THR A 11 14.34 -8.08 31.17
N GLU A 12 15.38 -7.67 31.93
CA GLU A 12 15.92 -6.32 31.79
C GLU A 12 16.36 -6.18 30.34
N ILE A 13 15.76 -5.25 29.65
CA ILE A 13 16.17 -4.85 28.30
C ILE A 13 17.53 -4.18 28.52
N GLU A 14 18.62 -4.90 28.23
CA GLU A 14 19.96 -4.32 28.20
C GLU A 14 19.91 -3.11 27.27
N GLU A 15 20.33 -1.95 27.81
CA GLU A 15 20.45 -0.74 26.97
C GLU A 15 21.50 -1.03 25.89
N PRO A 16 21.13 -0.88 24.60
CA PRO A 16 22.10 -1.12 23.53
C PRO A 16 23.18 -0.06 23.57
N GLU A 17 24.41 -0.48 23.79
CA GLU A 17 25.62 0.36 23.85
C GLU A 17 26.00 0.96 22.49
N ASN A 18 25.20 1.22 21.57
CA ASN A 18 25.48 2.02 20.38
C ASN A 18 24.15 2.33 19.67
N TYR A 19 23.39 3.28 20.19
CA TYR A 19 22.40 3.96 19.37
C TYR A 19 23.13 4.72 18.25
N SER A 20 22.66 4.46 17.02
CA SER A 20 23.05 5.13 15.79
C SER A 20 23.21 6.64 15.99
N SER A 21 24.13 7.20 15.25
CA SER A 21 24.35 8.63 15.09
C SER A 21 23.06 9.45 15.23
N GLU A 22 23.13 10.61 15.88
CA GLU A 22 22.02 11.56 15.92
C GLU A 22 21.54 11.90 14.50
N PRO A 23 20.23 12.14 14.31
CA PRO A 23 19.71 12.51 12.99
C PRO A 23 20.27 13.87 12.55
N ILE A 24 20.70 13.97 11.31
CA ILE A 24 21.14 15.22 10.69
C ILE A 24 19.92 15.91 10.12
N LEU A 25 19.51 16.96 10.75
CA LEU A 25 18.36 17.76 10.34
C LEU A 25 18.82 19.11 9.78
N PRO A 26 18.08 19.67 8.81
CA PRO A 26 18.33 21.04 8.36
C PRO A 26 18.05 22.04 9.51
N ALA A 27 18.73 23.18 9.52
CA ALA A 27 18.54 24.23 10.52
C ALA A 27 17.08 24.74 10.57
N THR A 28 16.40 24.71 9.43
CA THR A 28 14.95 24.97 9.32
C THR A 28 14.28 23.73 8.80
N PRO A 29 13.17 23.26 9.40
CA PRO A 29 12.42 22.12 8.89
C PRO A 29 12.03 22.28 7.41
N TYR A 30 12.02 21.17 6.66
CA TYR A 30 11.51 21.20 5.28
C TYR A 30 10.05 21.64 5.27
N ASN A 31 9.64 22.26 4.17
CA ASN A 31 8.22 22.54 3.96
C ASN A 31 7.45 21.27 3.61
N TYR A 32 6.51 20.90 4.48
CA TYR A 32 5.62 19.76 4.35
C TYR A 32 4.17 20.26 4.22
N PRO A 33 3.69 20.55 3.00
CA PRO A 33 2.43 21.27 2.79
C PRO A 33 1.19 20.54 3.34
N ASN A 34 1.24 19.23 3.51
CA ASN A 34 0.12 18.43 4.04
C ASN A 34 0.26 18.12 5.54
N SER A 35 1.21 18.74 6.23
CA SER A 35 1.38 18.59 7.68
C SER A 35 0.71 19.74 8.44
N ILE A 36 0.26 19.45 9.67
CA ILE A 36 -0.24 20.49 10.60
C ILE A 36 0.88 21.51 10.89
N ASN A 37 2.11 21.02 11.05
CA ASN A 37 3.31 21.84 11.12
C ASN A 37 4.53 21.03 10.62
N ASN A 38 5.56 21.74 10.18
CA ASN A 38 6.75 21.11 9.60
C ASN A 38 7.60 20.36 10.64
N ASN A 39 7.57 20.76 11.91
CA ASN A 39 8.27 20.02 12.98
C ASN A 39 7.63 18.68 13.23
N LEU A 40 6.29 18.58 13.13
CA LEU A 40 5.56 17.32 13.29
C LEU A 40 5.95 16.32 12.20
N ALA A 41 5.97 16.76 10.93
CA ALA A 41 6.41 15.89 9.83
C ALA A 41 7.92 15.56 9.91
N THR A 42 8.75 16.47 10.42
CA THR A 42 10.19 16.23 10.68
C THR A 42 10.38 15.15 11.73
N LEU A 43 9.65 15.21 12.84
CA LEU A 43 9.64 14.14 13.84
C LEU A 43 9.17 12.82 13.24
N GLY A 44 8.09 12.84 12.45
CA GLY A 44 7.59 11.66 11.74
C GLY A 44 8.64 11.05 10.80
N ARG A 45 9.41 11.88 10.09
CA ARG A 45 10.53 11.42 9.27
C ARG A 45 11.62 10.74 10.09
N VAL A 46 12.01 11.30 11.24
CA VAL A 46 12.98 10.66 12.13
C VAL A 46 12.47 9.31 12.59
N LEU A 47 11.24 9.25 13.13
CA LEU A 47 10.60 8.00 13.55
C LEU A 47 10.53 6.95 12.43
N PHE A 48 10.22 7.34 11.20
CA PHE A 48 10.10 6.44 10.06
C PHE A 48 11.41 5.72 9.71
N TYR A 49 12.55 6.39 9.91
CA TYR A 49 13.88 5.84 9.61
C TYR A 49 14.58 5.23 10.84
N ASP A 50 14.09 5.49 12.02
CA ASP A 50 14.76 5.04 13.25
C ASP A 50 14.44 3.58 13.56
N LYS A 51 15.49 2.77 13.65
CA LYS A 51 15.41 1.37 14.05
C LYS A 51 15.04 1.19 15.53
N ALA A 52 15.13 2.26 16.33
CA ALA A 52 14.69 2.27 17.73
C ALA A 52 13.21 1.88 17.90
N LEU A 53 12.40 2.00 16.86
CA LEU A 53 11.00 1.60 16.87
C LEU A 53 10.80 0.09 16.88
N SER A 54 11.83 -0.71 16.55
CA SER A 54 11.76 -2.18 16.69
C SER A 54 12.35 -2.65 18.02
N LEU A 55 11.95 -3.84 18.44
CA LEU A 55 12.30 -4.39 19.76
C LEU A 55 13.83 -4.46 19.96
N ASN A 56 14.56 -4.93 18.94
CA ASN A 56 16.01 -5.15 18.99
C ASN A 56 16.82 -4.11 18.17
N ASN A 57 16.23 -2.99 17.77
CA ASN A 57 16.87 -1.92 16.98
C ASN A 57 17.39 -2.35 15.60
N SER A 58 16.81 -3.37 14.97
CA SER A 58 17.28 -3.85 13.68
C SER A 58 16.44 -3.40 12.50
N VAL A 59 15.15 -3.11 12.71
CA VAL A 59 14.15 -2.80 11.67
C VAL A 59 13.51 -1.44 11.90
N SER A 60 13.29 -0.70 10.82
CA SER A 60 12.50 0.54 10.79
C SER A 60 11.47 0.47 9.68
N CYS A 61 10.56 1.46 9.58
CA CYS A 61 9.63 1.53 8.43
C CYS A 61 10.39 1.56 7.10
N SER A 62 11.53 2.25 7.05
CA SER A 62 12.37 2.34 5.86
C SER A 62 13.08 1.03 5.49
N SER A 63 13.07 0.01 6.32
CA SER A 63 13.60 -1.31 5.97
C SER A 63 12.78 -1.97 4.86
N CYS A 64 11.44 -1.80 4.91
CA CYS A 64 10.51 -2.31 3.91
C CYS A 64 10.00 -1.22 2.95
N HIS A 65 10.14 0.06 3.32
CA HIS A 65 9.69 1.21 2.53
C HIS A 65 10.87 2.11 2.17
N GLN A 66 11.69 1.66 1.22
CA GLN A 66 12.94 2.32 0.81
C GLN A 66 12.66 3.43 -0.20
N GLN A 67 13.12 4.66 0.09
CA GLN A 67 12.90 5.80 -0.79
C GLN A 67 13.38 5.55 -2.23
N ALA A 68 14.60 5.01 -2.40
CA ALA A 68 15.19 4.71 -3.71
C ALA A 68 14.38 3.69 -4.54
N LYS A 69 13.39 3.04 -3.94
CA LYS A 69 12.48 2.06 -4.56
C LYS A 69 11.03 2.51 -4.49
N ALA A 70 10.80 3.83 -4.52
CA ALA A 70 9.47 4.42 -4.40
C ALA A 70 8.69 3.94 -3.16
N PHE A 71 9.39 3.78 -2.03
CA PHE A 71 8.84 3.35 -0.74
C PHE A 71 8.20 1.95 -0.74
N CYS A 72 8.76 1.03 -1.53
CA CYS A 72 8.66 -0.43 -1.36
C CYS A 72 10.06 -1.02 -1.17
N ASP A 73 10.23 -2.34 -1.10
CA ASP A 73 11.55 -2.97 -0.95
C ASP A 73 11.98 -3.84 -2.14
N ASN A 74 11.14 -3.95 -3.16
CA ASN A 74 11.32 -4.80 -4.35
C ASN A 74 11.55 -6.30 -3.99
N GLN A 75 11.00 -6.75 -2.87
CA GLN A 75 10.99 -8.15 -2.47
C GLN A 75 9.58 -8.71 -2.59
N GLN A 76 9.45 -10.00 -2.87
CA GLN A 76 8.16 -10.66 -2.83
C GLN A 76 7.55 -10.54 -1.44
N PHE A 77 8.32 -10.86 -0.42
CA PHE A 77 7.97 -10.70 0.99
C PHE A 77 9.13 -10.03 1.73
N SER A 78 8.82 -8.97 2.45
CA SER A 78 9.80 -8.21 3.23
C SER A 78 10.41 -9.04 4.34
N THR A 79 11.65 -8.70 4.71
CA THR A 79 12.32 -9.27 5.88
C THR A 79 12.09 -8.35 7.07
N GLY A 80 11.44 -8.88 8.09
CA GLY A 80 11.23 -8.20 9.37
C GLY A 80 12.22 -8.62 10.44
N LEU A 81 11.78 -8.59 11.69
CA LEU A 81 12.60 -8.93 12.84
C LEU A 81 13.00 -10.41 12.81
N GLU A 82 14.24 -10.71 13.28
CA GLU A 82 14.73 -12.10 13.36
C GLU A 82 14.68 -12.85 12.01
N ASP A 83 14.85 -12.11 10.90
CA ASP A 83 14.77 -12.62 9.52
C ASP A 83 13.42 -13.25 9.12
N LEU A 84 12.37 -13.02 9.91
CA LEU A 84 11.02 -13.48 9.59
C LEU A 84 10.50 -12.76 8.33
N LYS A 85 9.71 -13.49 7.53
CA LYS A 85 9.13 -12.95 6.29
C LYS A 85 7.69 -12.52 6.49
N THR A 86 7.34 -11.36 5.92
CA THR A 86 5.93 -10.95 5.81
C THR A 86 5.17 -11.92 4.91
N GLN A 87 3.85 -11.95 5.06
CA GLN A 87 2.99 -12.84 4.25
C GLN A 87 2.48 -12.16 2.97
N ARG A 88 2.65 -10.85 2.86
CA ARG A 88 2.21 -10.06 1.71
C ARG A 88 3.31 -9.11 1.28
N ASN A 89 3.28 -8.77 0.00
CA ASN A 89 4.16 -7.78 -0.58
C ASN A 89 4.00 -6.41 0.08
N SER A 90 5.11 -5.68 0.26
CA SER A 90 5.11 -4.32 0.78
C SER A 90 4.71 -3.34 -0.31
N PRO A 91 3.50 -2.75 -0.27
CA PRO A 91 3.09 -1.78 -1.28
C PRO A 91 3.86 -0.47 -1.12
N SER A 92 3.95 0.31 -2.19
CA SER A 92 4.42 1.70 -2.11
C SER A 92 3.56 2.51 -1.15
N ILE A 93 4.21 3.36 -0.37
CA ILE A 93 3.51 4.33 0.49
C ILE A 93 3.14 5.56 -0.34
N PHE A 94 1.91 6.03 -0.18
CA PHE A 94 1.43 7.31 -0.68
C PHE A 94 0.34 7.86 0.24
N ALA A 95 0.12 9.16 0.18
CA ALA A 95 -0.96 9.80 0.92
C ALA A 95 -2.31 9.31 0.37
N LYS A 96 -3.06 8.59 1.20
CA LYS A 96 -4.34 7.96 0.84
C LYS A 96 -5.36 8.24 1.92
N SER A 97 -6.59 8.51 1.53
CA SER A 97 -7.76 8.49 2.39
C SER A 97 -8.41 7.10 2.37
N GLY A 98 -9.18 6.78 3.41
CA GLY A 98 -9.90 5.52 3.52
C GLY A 98 -9.05 4.33 3.96
N ARG A 99 -9.58 3.13 3.71
CA ARG A 99 -9.00 1.88 4.19
C ARG A 99 -7.66 1.57 3.54
N VAL A 100 -6.74 1.01 4.33
CA VAL A 100 -5.36 0.70 3.95
C VAL A 100 -4.98 -0.74 4.34
N PHE A 101 -3.82 -1.19 3.93
CA PHE A 101 -3.39 -2.57 3.75
C PHE A 101 -4.10 -3.26 2.57
N TRP A 102 -3.57 -4.39 2.11
CA TRP A 102 -4.16 -5.19 1.04
C TRP A 102 -5.58 -5.70 1.37
N ASP A 103 -5.88 -5.92 2.64
CA ASP A 103 -7.16 -6.44 3.13
C ASP A 103 -8.06 -5.36 3.77
N GLY A 104 -7.64 -4.10 3.74
CA GLY A 104 -8.43 -2.99 4.27
C GLY A 104 -8.64 -3.00 5.79
N ARG A 105 -7.81 -3.75 6.56
CA ARG A 105 -7.98 -3.90 8.02
C ARG A 105 -7.76 -2.63 8.84
N SER A 106 -7.13 -1.61 8.27
CA SER A 106 -6.98 -0.29 8.90
C SER A 106 -7.85 0.74 8.21
N ALA A 107 -8.58 1.54 9.00
CA ALA A 107 -9.51 2.53 8.48
C ALA A 107 -8.81 3.79 7.92
N SER A 108 -7.55 4.02 8.24
CA SER A 108 -6.77 5.19 7.83
C SER A 108 -5.27 4.97 7.97
N ILE A 109 -4.48 5.88 7.40
CA ILE A 109 -3.02 5.93 7.63
C ILE A 109 -2.69 6.08 9.14
N SER A 110 -3.46 6.88 9.85
CA SER A 110 -3.27 7.05 11.29
C SER A 110 -3.41 5.73 12.06
N ASP A 111 -4.45 4.94 11.74
CA ASP A 111 -4.61 3.60 12.34
C ASP A 111 -3.52 2.62 11.88
N LEU A 112 -3.03 2.75 10.64
CA LEU A 112 -2.01 1.86 10.08
C LEU A 112 -0.68 1.96 10.80
N VAL A 113 -0.18 3.18 11.05
CA VAL A 113 1.25 3.42 11.35
C VAL A 113 1.77 2.74 12.63
N LEU A 114 0.89 2.42 13.58
CA LEU A 114 1.27 1.68 14.79
C LEU A 114 1.19 0.15 14.64
N ARG A 115 0.52 -0.36 13.59
CA ARG A 115 0.35 -1.82 13.42
C ARG A 115 1.64 -2.55 13.08
N PRO A 116 2.50 -2.06 12.15
CA PRO A 116 3.82 -2.67 11.92
C PRO A 116 4.71 -2.67 13.14
N ILE A 117 4.64 -1.61 13.97
CA ILE A 117 5.43 -1.51 15.22
C ILE A 117 5.06 -2.67 16.17
N LYS A 118 3.76 -2.97 16.27
CA LYS A 118 3.25 -4.05 17.14
C LYS A 118 3.35 -5.44 16.52
N ASN A 119 3.51 -5.55 15.22
CA ASN A 119 3.50 -6.83 14.52
C ASN A 119 4.74 -7.66 14.88
N HIS A 120 4.53 -8.89 15.32
CA HIS A 120 5.58 -9.80 15.78
C HIS A 120 6.58 -10.22 14.68
N VAL A 121 6.16 -10.18 13.41
CA VAL A 121 7.06 -10.42 12.26
C VAL A 121 7.86 -9.17 11.90
N GLU A 122 7.25 -7.97 12.01
CA GLU A 122 7.83 -6.73 11.51
C GLU A 122 8.75 -6.06 12.55
N MET A 123 8.21 -5.44 13.61
CA MET A 123 9.00 -4.71 14.61
C MET A 123 8.88 -5.24 16.04
N LYS A 124 7.86 -6.06 16.35
CA LYS A 124 7.65 -6.83 17.58
C LYS A 124 7.60 -5.98 18.87
N PHE A 125 7.24 -4.71 18.77
CA PHE A 125 7.12 -3.84 19.95
C PHE A 125 5.66 -3.75 20.40
N GLU A 126 5.16 -4.81 21.06
CA GLU A 126 3.75 -4.96 21.42
C GLU A 126 3.27 -3.93 22.46
N ASP A 127 4.12 -3.63 23.46
CA ASP A 127 3.82 -2.64 24.49
C ASP A 127 4.32 -1.25 24.08
N LEU A 128 3.41 -0.41 23.62
CA LEU A 128 3.71 0.96 23.19
C LEU A 128 4.12 1.90 24.33
N ASN A 129 3.78 1.59 25.59
CA ASN A 129 4.28 2.36 26.74
C ASN A 129 5.78 2.09 26.97
N SER A 130 6.20 0.83 26.85
CA SER A 130 7.62 0.48 26.89
C SER A 130 8.38 1.11 25.72
N LEU A 131 7.79 1.20 24.51
CA LEU A 131 8.38 1.94 23.39
C LEU A 131 8.55 3.42 23.73
N SER A 132 7.51 4.07 24.27
CA SER A 132 7.56 5.48 24.68
C SER A 132 8.68 5.73 25.72
N ASN A 133 8.79 4.85 26.69
CA ASN A 133 9.86 4.89 27.69
C ASN A 133 11.25 4.69 27.08
N LYS A 134 11.39 3.79 26.10
CA LYS A 134 12.64 3.57 25.37
C LYS A 134 13.04 4.83 24.61
N LEU A 135 12.13 5.43 23.82
CA LEU A 135 12.42 6.65 23.07
C LEU A 135 12.75 7.83 23.98
N SER A 136 12.15 7.94 25.17
CA SER A 136 12.39 9.04 26.10
C SER A 136 13.83 9.08 26.65
N LYS A 137 14.55 7.97 26.57
CA LYS A 137 15.96 7.85 26.97
C LYS A 137 16.93 8.27 25.86
N ILE A 138 16.47 8.40 24.62
CA ILE A 138 17.27 8.78 23.48
C ILE A 138 17.33 10.31 23.39
N SER A 139 18.54 10.90 23.39
CA SER A 139 18.79 12.33 23.55
C SER A 139 18.04 13.21 22.57
N TYR A 140 17.97 12.83 21.29
CA TYR A 140 17.38 13.65 20.24
C TYR A 140 15.84 13.64 20.21
N TYR A 141 15.14 12.72 20.90
CA TYR A 141 13.69 12.71 20.85
C TYR A 141 13.04 13.83 21.66
N LYS A 142 13.50 14.12 22.86
CA LYS A 142 12.89 15.18 23.71
C LYS A 142 12.84 16.54 23.01
N PRO A 143 13.92 17.05 22.37
CA PRO A 143 13.87 18.28 21.58
C PRO A 143 12.89 18.20 20.40
N LEU A 144 12.85 17.05 19.68
CA LEU A 144 11.98 16.87 18.54
C LEU A 144 10.50 16.86 18.93
N PHE A 145 10.14 16.15 20.00
CA PHE A 145 8.78 16.17 20.55
C PHE A 145 8.39 17.55 21.06
N SER A 146 9.28 18.25 21.74
CA SER A 146 9.04 19.65 22.18
C SER A 146 8.79 20.58 21.00
N ALA A 147 9.55 20.49 19.92
CA ALA A 147 9.34 21.27 18.72
C ALA A 147 8.02 20.95 18.00
N ALA A 148 7.62 19.67 18.00
CA ALA A 148 6.41 19.20 17.32
C ALA A 148 5.12 19.48 18.12
N PHE A 149 5.16 19.32 19.45
CA PHE A 149 3.97 19.32 20.32
C PHE A 149 3.97 20.38 21.42
N GLY A 150 5.05 21.14 21.57
CA GLY A 150 5.19 22.13 22.66
C GLY A 150 5.58 21.51 24.02
N SER A 151 5.71 20.18 24.13
CA SER A 151 6.23 19.49 25.33
C SER A 151 7.03 18.26 24.93
N SER A 152 7.97 17.85 25.81
CA SER A 152 8.86 16.72 25.57
C SER A 152 8.25 15.34 25.88
N ASP A 153 6.96 15.29 26.22
CA ASP A 153 6.28 14.03 26.55
C ASP A 153 6.19 13.13 25.31
N ILE A 154 6.45 11.85 25.50
CA ILE A 154 6.44 10.84 24.45
C ILE A 154 5.37 9.81 24.79
N ASP A 155 4.40 9.66 23.92
CA ASP A 155 3.35 8.64 24.01
C ASP A 155 2.98 8.10 22.61
N SER A 156 2.23 7.03 22.58
CA SER A 156 1.86 6.35 21.33
C SER A 156 1.01 7.23 20.41
N ASN A 157 0.15 8.10 20.93
CA ASN A 157 -0.68 8.98 20.13
C ASN A 157 0.17 10.04 19.39
N ARG A 158 1.17 10.57 20.07
CA ARG A 158 2.11 11.53 19.47
C ARG A 158 3.02 10.86 18.43
N ILE A 159 3.50 9.64 18.71
CA ILE A 159 4.24 8.82 17.73
C ILE A 159 3.37 8.60 16.48
N GLN A 160 2.13 8.16 16.69
CA GLN A 160 1.14 7.95 15.63
C GLN A 160 0.90 9.21 14.80
N THR A 161 0.65 10.33 15.45
CA THR A 161 0.36 11.61 14.82
C THR A 161 1.55 12.09 13.98
N ALA A 162 2.78 11.96 14.49
CA ALA A 162 3.98 12.37 13.77
C ALA A 162 4.23 11.50 12.53
N LEU A 163 4.14 10.16 12.67
CA LEU A 163 4.29 9.24 11.54
C LEU A 163 3.23 9.50 10.46
N ALA A 164 1.96 9.64 10.85
CA ALA A 164 0.87 9.93 9.92
C ALA A 164 1.06 11.29 9.22
N SER A 165 1.54 12.31 9.95
CA SER A 165 1.86 13.62 9.38
C SER A 165 2.97 13.56 8.34
N PHE A 166 4.01 12.77 8.56
CA PHE A 166 5.05 12.57 7.56
C PHE A 166 4.50 11.87 6.31
N ILE A 167 3.76 10.77 6.48
CA ILE A 167 3.19 10.01 5.36
C ILE A 167 2.16 10.83 4.57
N ALA A 168 1.44 11.75 5.20
CA ALA A 168 0.51 12.64 4.49
C ALA A 168 1.15 13.47 3.37
N ASN A 169 2.48 13.60 3.37
CA ASN A 169 3.23 14.32 2.36
C ASN A 169 3.73 13.46 1.19
N PHE A 170 3.44 12.15 1.18
CA PHE A 170 3.79 11.26 0.08
C PHE A 170 2.80 11.46 -1.08
N THR A 171 2.93 12.59 -1.77
CA THR A 171 2.13 12.96 -2.94
C THR A 171 3.03 13.00 -4.17
N PHE A 172 2.67 12.25 -5.20
CA PHE A 172 3.48 12.04 -6.41
C PHE A 172 2.80 12.70 -7.61
N SER A 173 2.78 14.03 -7.63
CA SER A 173 2.05 14.79 -8.64
C SER A 173 2.89 15.23 -9.85
N ASN A 174 4.21 15.11 -9.78
CA ASN A 174 5.11 15.57 -10.84
C ASN A 174 5.43 14.46 -11.86
N ASN A 175 4.44 13.64 -12.20
CA ASN A 175 4.59 12.60 -13.22
C ASN A 175 4.16 13.11 -14.61
N LYS A 176 4.65 12.44 -15.66
CA LYS A 176 4.44 12.85 -17.05
C LYS A 176 2.96 12.89 -17.45
N PHE A 177 2.16 11.96 -16.97
CA PHE A 177 0.72 11.96 -17.24
C PHE A 177 0.04 13.19 -16.64
N SER A 178 0.34 13.55 -15.38
CA SER A 178 -0.21 14.77 -14.76
C SER A 178 0.12 16.02 -15.54
N GLN A 179 1.37 16.14 -15.97
CA GLN A 179 1.82 17.27 -16.77
C GLN A 179 1.12 17.32 -18.12
N SER A 180 0.80 16.14 -18.70
CA SER A 180 0.10 16.03 -19.99
C SER A 180 -1.34 16.50 -19.96
N LEU A 181 -1.95 16.63 -18.80
CA LEU A 181 -3.30 17.19 -18.68
C LEU A 181 -3.36 18.68 -19.04
N ASN A 182 -2.23 19.37 -18.89
CA ASN A 182 -2.09 20.78 -19.27
C ASN A 182 -1.38 20.98 -20.62
N SER A 183 -0.88 19.91 -21.24
CA SER A 183 -0.17 19.96 -22.52
C SER A 183 -0.30 18.64 -23.29
N SER A 184 -1.09 18.61 -24.32
CA SER A 184 -1.38 17.41 -25.14
C SER A 184 -0.16 16.83 -25.87
N GLN A 185 0.97 17.55 -25.92
CA GLN A 185 2.19 17.12 -26.63
C GLN A 185 3.20 16.36 -25.77
N LEU A 186 2.95 16.23 -24.47
CA LEU A 186 3.90 15.58 -23.56
C LEU A 186 3.96 14.06 -23.71
N LEU A 187 2.85 13.42 -24.07
CA LEU A 187 2.82 11.97 -24.30
C LEU A 187 3.20 11.67 -25.75
N ASN A 188 4.07 10.67 -25.94
CA ASN A 188 4.38 10.16 -27.28
C ASN A 188 3.24 9.28 -27.83
N ALA A 189 3.36 8.79 -29.08
CA ALA A 189 2.31 8.00 -29.72
C ALA A 189 1.97 6.70 -28.98
N SER A 190 2.98 5.96 -28.48
CA SER A 190 2.78 4.73 -27.71
C SER A 190 2.05 4.99 -26.39
N GLU A 191 2.47 6.01 -25.66
CA GLU A 191 1.86 6.43 -24.39
C GLU A 191 0.41 6.91 -24.56
N ASN A 192 0.10 7.65 -25.64
CA ASN A 192 -1.26 8.07 -25.96
C ASN A 192 -2.16 6.89 -26.36
N ASN A 193 -1.62 5.94 -27.13
CA ASN A 193 -2.34 4.71 -27.45
C ASN A 193 -2.61 3.89 -26.19
N GLY A 194 -1.61 3.76 -25.31
CA GLY A 194 -1.74 3.09 -24.02
C GLY A 194 -2.77 3.77 -23.11
N LYS A 195 -2.80 5.11 -23.07
CA LYS A 195 -3.83 5.89 -22.38
C LYS A 195 -5.23 5.54 -22.92
N SER A 196 -5.39 5.52 -24.23
CA SER A 196 -6.67 5.19 -24.86
C SER A 196 -7.12 3.77 -24.54
N LEU A 197 -6.18 2.81 -24.48
CA LEU A 197 -6.46 1.43 -24.06
C LEU A 197 -6.85 1.36 -22.58
N PHE A 198 -6.14 2.07 -21.70
CA PHE A 198 -6.39 2.09 -20.26
C PHE A 198 -7.81 2.55 -19.92
N PHE A 199 -8.26 3.63 -20.57
CA PHE A 199 -9.61 4.18 -20.38
C PHE A 199 -10.69 3.52 -21.27
N GLY A 200 -10.30 2.68 -22.23
CA GLY A 200 -11.19 2.04 -23.19
C GLY A 200 -11.11 0.52 -23.14
N LYS A 201 -10.58 -0.10 -24.20
CA LYS A 201 -10.59 -1.56 -24.44
C LYS A 201 -10.07 -2.38 -23.26
N ALA A 202 -9.02 -1.91 -22.55
CA ALA A 202 -8.43 -2.66 -21.41
C ALA A 202 -9.20 -2.47 -20.10
N LYS A 203 -10.13 -1.52 -20.00
CA LYS A 203 -11.03 -1.26 -18.86
C LYS A 203 -10.31 -1.01 -17.52
N CYS A 204 -9.02 -0.71 -17.51
CA CYS A 204 -8.24 -0.52 -16.29
C CYS A 204 -8.81 0.60 -15.42
N SER A 205 -9.33 1.67 -16.06
CA SER A 205 -9.94 2.81 -15.38
C SER A 205 -11.22 2.47 -14.62
N ASN A 206 -11.84 1.32 -14.86
CA ASN A 206 -13.02 0.92 -14.10
C ASN A 206 -12.72 0.66 -12.62
N CYS A 207 -11.50 0.22 -12.33
CA CYS A 207 -11.02 0.02 -10.96
C CYS A 207 -9.97 1.07 -10.56
N HIS A 208 -9.07 1.44 -11.47
CA HIS A 208 -8.02 2.42 -11.21
C HIS A 208 -8.43 3.79 -11.74
N HIS A 209 -9.23 4.52 -10.95
CA HIS A 209 -9.65 5.88 -11.31
C HIS A 209 -8.46 6.84 -11.22
N ILE A 210 -7.95 7.25 -12.38
CA ILE A 210 -6.97 8.31 -12.49
C ILE A 210 -7.72 9.59 -12.84
N THR A 211 -8.08 10.39 -11.86
CA THR A 211 -8.69 11.71 -12.08
C THR A 211 -7.62 12.78 -12.21
N GLY A 212 -7.91 13.85 -12.94
CA GLY A 212 -6.97 14.94 -13.21
C GLY A 212 -6.53 15.74 -11.98
N SER A 213 -7.20 15.61 -10.84
CA SER A 213 -6.70 16.08 -9.56
C SER A 213 -6.19 14.87 -8.77
N PHE A 214 -4.88 14.78 -8.66
CA PHE A 214 -4.11 13.63 -8.15
C PHE A 214 -4.33 13.27 -6.67
N ASN A 215 -5.32 13.83 -6.01
CA ASN A 215 -5.70 13.48 -4.63
C ASN A 215 -6.78 12.38 -4.56
N GLY A 216 -7.23 11.85 -5.69
CA GLY A 216 -8.28 10.85 -5.77
C GLY A 216 -7.80 9.58 -6.48
N TYR A 217 -7.11 8.71 -5.79
CA TYR A 217 -6.61 7.46 -6.32
C TYR A 217 -7.53 6.32 -5.94
N GLY A 218 -8.29 5.88 -6.92
CA GLY A 218 -9.08 4.68 -6.80
C GLY A 218 -10.21 4.77 -5.79
N PHE A 219 -11.02 3.76 -5.76
CA PHE A 219 -12.04 3.55 -4.74
C PHE A 219 -11.34 3.27 -3.40
N THR A 220 -11.33 4.23 -2.52
CA THR A 220 -10.57 4.16 -1.27
C THR A 220 -11.01 3.04 -0.35
N ASP A 221 -12.24 2.55 -0.52
CA ASP A 221 -12.85 1.53 0.33
C ASP A 221 -13.39 0.31 -0.44
N MET A 222 -13.04 0.17 -1.73
CA MET A 222 -13.44 -0.97 -2.54
C MET A 222 -12.33 -2.01 -2.68
N ALA A 223 -12.72 -3.26 -2.61
CA ALA A 223 -11.84 -4.41 -2.78
C ALA A 223 -12.43 -5.35 -3.83
N PHE A 224 -11.58 -5.91 -4.68
CA PHE A 224 -11.98 -6.75 -5.79
C PHE A 224 -11.22 -8.08 -5.78
N ASN A 225 -11.90 -9.14 -6.20
CA ASN A 225 -11.25 -10.37 -6.59
C ASN A 225 -10.91 -10.28 -8.08
N ILE A 226 -9.62 -10.25 -8.38
CA ILE A 226 -9.11 -10.08 -9.74
C ILE A 226 -8.74 -11.42 -10.42
N GLY A 227 -9.15 -12.54 -9.85
CA GLY A 227 -8.93 -13.85 -10.44
C GLY A 227 -7.45 -14.25 -10.52
N LEU A 228 -6.64 -13.93 -9.50
CA LEU A 228 -5.26 -14.39 -9.43
C LEU A 228 -5.19 -15.90 -9.26
N ASP A 229 -6.11 -16.47 -8.49
CA ASP A 229 -6.22 -17.88 -8.21
C ASP A 229 -7.67 -18.36 -8.34
N ALA A 230 -7.85 -19.62 -8.73
CA ALA A 230 -9.15 -20.28 -8.71
C ALA A 230 -9.57 -20.67 -7.28
N VAL A 231 -8.59 -20.84 -6.38
CA VAL A 231 -8.77 -21.12 -4.95
C VAL A 231 -7.71 -20.28 -4.20
N TYR A 232 -8.15 -19.43 -3.31
CA TYR A 232 -7.26 -18.57 -2.53
C TYR A 232 -6.84 -19.23 -1.23
N THR A 233 -5.54 -19.14 -0.90
CA THR A 233 -4.99 -19.45 0.42
C THR A 233 -5.01 -18.21 1.33
N ASP A 234 -4.87 -17.00 0.75
CA ASP A 234 -5.06 -15.74 1.42
C ASP A 234 -6.45 -15.20 1.08
N ASN A 235 -7.34 -15.19 2.05
CA ASN A 235 -8.73 -14.75 1.87
C ASN A 235 -8.86 -13.22 1.72
N GLY A 236 -7.78 -12.44 1.87
CA GLY A 236 -7.85 -10.98 1.75
C GLY A 236 -8.86 -10.36 2.70
N VAL A 237 -9.80 -9.57 2.15
CA VAL A 237 -10.90 -8.95 2.91
C VAL A 237 -11.78 -10.00 3.61
N GLY A 238 -12.00 -11.16 2.99
CA GLY A 238 -12.79 -12.24 3.58
C GLY A 238 -12.24 -12.74 4.90
N GLY A 239 -10.92 -12.72 5.08
CA GLY A 239 -10.26 -13.04 6.35
C GLY A 239 -10.51 -12.01 7.46
N ILE A 240 -10.97 -10.81 7.12
CA ILE A 240 -11.29 -9.74 8.09
C ILE A 240 -12.81 -9.65 8.31
N SER A 241 -13.60 -9.72 7.24
CA SER A 241 -15.07 -9.63 7.31
C SER A 241 -15.73 -10.92 7.82
N ASN A 242 -15.04 -12.05 7.76
CA ASN A 242 -15.59 -13.39 7.97
C ASN A 242 -16.78 -13.71 7.03
N ASN A 243 -16.82 -13.07 5.87
CA ASN A 243 -17.82 -13.30 4.84
C ASN A 243 -17.16 -14.02 3.65
N SER A 244 -17.65 -15.21 3.29
CA SER A 244 -17.10 -15.99 2.17
C SER A 244 -17.19 -15.28 0.82
N ASN A 245 -18.16 -14.36 0.65
CA ASN A 245 -18.30 -13.55 -0.56
C ASN A 245 -17.18 -12.52 -0.72
N ASP A 246 -16.38 -12.29 0.32
CA ASP A 246 -15.22 -11.40 0.27
C ASP A 246 -13.89 -12.15 0.13
N ASN A 247 -13.91 -13.47 0.05
CA ASN A 247 -12.69 -14.27 -0.11
C ASN A 247 -11.99 -13.94 -1.44
N GLY A 248 -10.68 -13.69 -1.33
CA GLY A 248 -9.84 -13.35 -2.46
C GLY A 248 -9.99 -11.91 -2.96
N LYS A 249 -10.80 -11.08 -2.27
CA LYS A 249 -10.88 -9.63 -2.55
C LYS A 249 -9.73 -8.89 -1.86
N PHE A 250 -9.09 -7.98 -2.60
CA PHE A 250 -8.02 -7.13 -2.11
C PHE A 250 -8.29 -5.67 -2.49
N MET A 251 -7.82 -4.75 -1.65
CA MET A 251 -7.93 -3.30 -1.89
C MET A 251 -7.18 -2.92 -3.17
N ILE A 252 -7.73 -1.97 -3.92
CA ILE A 252 -7.10 -1.46 -5.13
C ILE A 252 -5.85 -0.67 -4.76
N PRO A 253 -4.65 -1.07 -5.26
CA PRO A 253 -3.44 -0.28 -5.05
C PRO A 253 -3.42 0.95 -5.96
N SER A 254 -2.69 1.99 -5.53
CA SER A 254 -2.34 3.10 -6.41
C SER A 254 -1.42 2.63 -7.53
N LEU A 255 -1.58 3.23 -8.71
CA LEU A 255 -0.67 3.05 -9.84
C LEU A 255 0.44 4.11 -9.89
N LEU A 256 0.47 5.05 -8.93
CA LEU A 256 1.57 6.01 -8.86
C LEU A 256 2.89 5.30 -8.58
N ASN A 257 3.91 5.69 -9.34
CA ASN A 257 5.23 5.09 -9.27
C ASN A 257 5.26 3.57 -9.53
N VAL A 258 4.21 3.02 -10.15
CA VAL A 258 4.08 1.59 -10.39
C VAL A 258 5.27 0.99 -11.14
N GLU A 259 5.97 1.77 -11.97
CA GLU A 259 7.20 1.36 -12.66
C GLU A 259 8.32 0.90 -11.72
N PHE A 260 8.39 1.50 -10.51
CA PHE A 260 9.49 1.27 -9.56
C PHE A 260 9.14 0.23 -8.49
N THR A 261 7.90 -0.28 -8.44
CA THR A 261 7.37 -1.00 -7.28
C THR A 261 7.17 -2.51 -7.51
N ALA A 262 7.86 -3.07 -8.50
CA ALA A 262 7.90 -4.52 -8.67
C ALA A 262 8.48 -5.21 -7.41
N PRO A 263 8.07 -6.45 -7.08
CA PRO A 263 7.07 -7.27 -7.75
C PRO A 263 5.62 -6.86 -7.39
N TYR A 264 4.65 -7.28 -8.19
CA TYR A 264 3.27 -6.82 -8.14
C TYR A 264 2.33 -7.86 -7.52
N MET A 265 1.13 -7.40 -7.15
CA MET A 265 0.04 -8.06 -6.44
C MET A 265 0.32 -8.22 -4.94
N HIS A 266 -0.70 -8.63 -4.20
CA HIS A 266 -0.60 -8.79 -2.74
C HIS A 266 0.46 -9.81 -2.30
N ASP A 267 0.77 -10.76 -3.15
CA ASP A 267 1.74 -11.83 -2.92
C ASP A 267 3.05 -11.67 -3.73
N GLY A 268 3.20 -10.57 -4.46
CA GLY A 268 4.42 -10.26 -5.20
C GLY A 268 4.76 -11.26 -6.32
N ARG A 269 3.76 -11.90 -6.94
CA ARG A 269 3.99 -12.96 -7.93
C ARG A 269 4.50 -12.48 -9.28
N PHE A 270 4.11 -11.28 -9.72
CA PHE A 270 4.51 -10.74 -11.03
C PHE A 270 5.73 -9.82 -10.88
N LYS A 271 6.73 -10.05 -11.71
CA LYS A 271 8.02 -9.34 -11.65
C LYS A 271 8.08 -8.14 -12.59
N SER A 272 7.14 -8.03 -13.52
CA SER A 272 7.09 -6.96 -14.51
C SER A 272 5.67 -6.46 -14.76
N LEU A 273 5.55 -5.24 -15.30
CA LEU A 273 4.24 -4.70 -15.73
C LEU A 273 3.67 -5.47 -16.91
N GLU A 274 4.53 -6.06 -17.74
CA GLU A 274 4.15 -6.93 -18.83
C GLU A 274 3.39 -8.17 -18.33
N GLU A 275 3.87 -8.80 -17.24
CA GLU A 275 3.19 -9.94 -16.61
C GLU A 275 1.85 -9.52 -16.01
N VAL A 276 1.77 -8.33 -15.40
CA VAL A 276 0.51 -7.77 -14.89
C VAL A 276 -0.50 -7.55 -16.03
N VAL A 277 -0.06 -6.93 -17.13
CA VAL A 277 -0.92 -6.70 -18.30
C VAL A 277 -1.37 -8.04 -18.92
N GLU A 278 -0.49 -9.04 -18.96
CA GLU A 278 -0.85 -10.37 -19.45
C GLU A 278 -1.87 -11.08 -18.56
N HIS A 279 -1.77 -10.92 -17.23
CA HIS A 279 -2.79 -11.45 -16.32
C HIS A 279 -4.19 -10.91 -16.69
N TYR A 280 -4.33 -9.60 -16.84
CA TYR A 280 -5.62 -9.01 -17.23
C TYR A 280 -6.02 -9.32 -18.68
N ASN A 281 -5.04 -9.56 -19.57
CA ASN A 281 -5.30 -9.90 -20.97
C ASN A 281 -5.93 -11.29 -21.12
N SER A 282 -5.38 -12.30 -20.42
CA SER A 282 -5.74 -13.70 -20.66
C SER A 282 -5.55 -14.62 -19.44
N GLY A 283 -4.98 -14.11 -18.34
CA GLY A 283 -4.57 -14.89 -17.17
C GLY A 283 -5.59 -14.99 -16.05
N VAL A 284 -6.71 -14.27 -16.14
CA VAL A 284 -7.74 -14.23 -15.08
C VAL A 284 -8.33 -15.63 -14.86
N LYS A 285 -8.30 -16.10 -13.60
CA LYS A 285 -8.87 -17.39 -13.19
C LYS A 285 -10.31 -17.21 -12.76
N ASN A 286 -11.15 -18.20 -13.11
CA ASN A 286 -12.52 -18.21 -12.64
C ASN A 286 -12.56 -18.50 -11.12
N HIS A 287 -13.31 -17.71 -10.38
CA HIS A 287 -13.54 -17.84 -8.96
C HIS A 287 -14.99 -17.40 -8.65
N PRO A 288 -15.69 -17.99 -7.67
CA PRO A 288 -17.06 -17.57 -7.32
C PRO A 288 -17.20 -16.07 -7.06
N ASN A 289 -16.21 -15.46 -6.40
CA ASN A 289 -16.20 -14.03 -6.06
C ASN A 289 -15.42 -13.18 -7.08
N LEU A 290 -15.13 -13.69 -8.29
CA LEU A 290 -14.49 -12.91 -9.34
C LEU A 290 -15.36 -11.69 -9.68
N ASP A 291 -14.74 -10.51 -9.69
CA ASP A 291 -15.45 -9.28 -10.03
C ASP A 291 -16.11 -9.37 -11.42
N VAL A 292 -17.35 -8.87 -11.52
CA VAL A 292 -18.15 -8.92 -12.74
C VAL A 292 -17.48 -8.22 -13.91
N GLN A 293 -16.65 -7.20 -13.66
CA GLN A 293 -15.93 -6.47 -14.71
C GLN A 293 -14.83 -7.31 -15.36
N LEU A 294 -14.43 -8.42 -14.73
CA LEU A 294 -13.47 -9.39 -15.26
C LEU A 294 -14.15 -10.63 -15.83
N ARG A 295 -15.47 -10.60 -15.97
CA ARG A 295 -16.25 -11.61 -16.68
C ARG A 295 -16.60 -11.15 -18.09
N ASP A 296 -16.71 -12.09 -19.01
CA ASP A 296 -17.21 -11.82 -20.34
C ASP A 296 -18.74 -11.75 -20.32
N VAL A 297 -19.23 -10.53 -20.25
CA VAL A 297 -20.67 -10.22 -20.25
C VAL A 297 -21.23 -10.03 -21.67
N SER A 298 -20.48 -10.30 -22.71
CA SER A 298 -20.93 -10.09 -24.11
C SER A 298 -22.18 -10.89 -24.45
N SER A 299 -22.31 -12.08 -23.90
CA SER A 299 -23.48 -12.96 -24.10
C SER A 299 -24.75 -12.44 -23.42
N VAL A 300 -24.65 -11.50 -22.48
CA VAL A 300 -25.77 -11.00 -21.68
C VAL A 300 -26.07 -9.52 -21.90
N GLN A 301 -25.22 -8.80 -22.61
CA GLN A 301 -25.38 -7.35 -22.85
C GLN A 301 -26.70 -6.95 -23.55
N ASN A 302 -27.30 -7.86 -24.28
CA ASN A 302 -28.55 -7.62 -25.02
C ASN A 302 -29.80 -8.22 -24.35
N LEU A 303 -29.62 -8.81 -23.14
CA LEU A 303 -30.76 -9.32 -22.38
C LEU A 303 -31.55 -8.16 -21.77
N THR A 304 -32.88 -8.28 -21.77
CA THR A 304 -33.70 -7.44 -20.89
C THR A 304 -33.47 -7.82 -19.45
N GLU A 305 -33.77 -6.91 -18.51
CA GLU A 305 -33.66 -7.17 -17.09
C GLU A 305 -34.41 -8.46 -16.68
N GLN A 306 -35.62 -8.66 -17.20
CA GLN A 306 -36.41 -9.86 -16.95
C GLN A 306 -35.73 -11.13 -17.48
N GLN A 307 -35.09 -11.09 -18.66
CA GLN A 307 -34.35 -12.23 -19.20
C GLN A 307 -33.08 -12.50 -18.40
N ALA A 308 -32.39 -11.47 -17.94
CA ALA A 308 -31.20 -11.60 -17.11
C ALA A 308 -31.53 -12.21 -15.74
N LEU A 309 -32.58 -11.74 -15.08
CA LEU A 309 -33.10 -12.33 -13.82
C LEU A 309 -33.50 -13.80 -14.04
N GLN A 310 -34.25 -14.11 -15.08
CA GLN A 310 -34.65 -15.49 -15.37
C GLN A 310 -33.47 -16.43 -15.56
N GLN A 311 -32.35 -15.93 -16.10
CA GLN A 311 -31.17 -16.74 -16.40
C GLN A 311 -30.18 -16.85 -15.23
N PHE A 312 -30.02 -15.79 -14.43
CA PHE A 312 -28.93 -15.68 -13.44
C PHE A 312 -29.40 -15.55 -12.01
N ASP A 313 -30.60 -15.05 -11.72
CA ASP A 313 -31.16 -14.96 -10.37
C ASP A 313 -31.59 -16.34 -9.90
N THR A 314 -30.62 -17.11 -9.41
CA THR A 314 -30.84 -18.52 -9.01
C THR A 314 -31.55 -18.65 -7.69
N ASN A 315 -31.48 -17.63 -6.83
CA ASN A 315 -32.12 -17.60 -5.52
C ASN A 315 -33.50 -16.90 -5.55
N GLN A 316 -33.86 -16.28 -6.67
CA GLN A 316 -35.13 -15.62 -6.94
C GLN A 316 -35.42 -14.42 -5.99
N ASP A 317 -34.37 -13.70 -5.61
CA ASP A 317 -34.50 -12.50 -4.76
C ASP A 317 -34.69 -11.19 -5.57
N GLY A 318 -34.65 -11.27 -6.90
CA GLY A 318 -34.75 -10.14 -7.82
C GLY A 318 -33.47 -9.37 -8.03
N ILE A 319 -32.33 -9.90 -7.54
CA ILE A 319 -31.00 -9.28 -7.65
C ILE A 319 -30.00 -10.32 -8.16
N ILE A 320 -29.28 -9.98 -9.20
CA ILE A 320 -28.20 -10.84 -9.71
C ILE A 320 -26.91 -10.51 -8.94
N SER A 321 -26.48 -11.41 -8.07
CA SER A 321 -25.24 -11.31 -7.30
C SER A 321 -24.02 -11.76 -8.11
N GLU A 322 -22.81 -11.36 -7.70
CA GLU A 322 -21.56 -11.82 -8.32
C GLU A 322 -21.43 -13.36 -8.32
N SER A 323 -21.90 -14.00 -7.26
CA SER A 323 -21.87 -15.47 -7.13
C SER A 323 -22.78 -16.18 -8.15
N GLU A 324 -23.81 -15.53 -8.64
CA GLU A 324 -24.71 -16.05 -9.65
C GLU A 324 -24.18 -15.89 -11.07
N LEU A 325 -23.21 -15.02 -11.26
CA LEU A 325 -22.52 -14.81 -12.54
C LEU A 325 -21.32 -15.77 -12.75
N THR A 326 -21.12 -16.74 -11.86
CA THR A 326 -19.98 -17.68 -11.93
C THR A 326 -19.96 -18.55 -13.20
N SER A 327 -21.11 -18.73 -13.85
CA SER A 327 -21.23 -19.43 -15.13
C SER A 327 -20.68 -18.63 -16.33
N LEU A 328 -20.53 -17.31 -16.18
CA LEU A 328 -19.94 -16.49 -17.25
C LEU A 328 -18.43 -16.75 -17.35
N PRO A 329 -17.89 -16.85 -18.56
CA PRO A 329 -16.46 -17.03 -18.76
C PRO A 329 -15.68 -15.81 -18.25
N THR A 330 -14.40 -15.99 -17.97
CA THR A 330 -13.49 -14.89 -17.65
C THR A 330 -13.25 -14.03 -18.89
N GLN A 331 -13.10 -12.72 -18.67
CA GLN A 331 -12.81 -11.76 -19.72
C GLN A 331 -11.51 -12.12 -20.44
N GLN A 332 -11.51 -11.96 -21.78
CA GLN A 332 -10.34 -12.02 -22.64
C GLN A 332 -10.23 -10.67 -23.36
N LEU A 333 -9.20 -9.88 -23.07
CA LEU A 333 -9.03 -8.57 -23.70
C LEU A 333 -8.54 -8.67 -25.14
N ASN A 334 -7.90 -9.78 -25.51
CA ASN A 334 -7.35 -10.02 -26.84
C ASN A 334 -6.48 -8.83 -27.33
N LEU A 335 -5.58 -8.38 -26.45
CA LEU A 335 -4.63 -7.32 -26.76
C LEU A 335 -3.50 -7.86 -27.64
N SER A 336 -3.21 -7.17 -28.72
CA SER A 336 -2.02 -7.43 -29.53
C SER A 336 -0.73 -7.14 -28.73
N VAL A 337 0.40 -7.64 -29.20
CA VAL A 337 1.73 -7.37 -28.62
C VAL A 337 2.00 -5.85 -28.53
N SER A 338 1.62 -5.10 -29.57
CA SER A 338 1.77 -3.64 -29.60
C SER A 338 0.87 -2.96 -28.57
N GLU A 339 -0.39 -3.39 -28.43
CA GLU A 339 -1.31 -2.82 -27.44
C GLU A 339 -0.85 -3.06 -26.01
N LYS A 340 -0.34 -4.26 -25.70
CA LYS A 340 0.24 -4.57 -24.37
C LYS A 340 1.44 -3.67 -24.07
N LYS A 341 2.35 -3.49 -25.05
CA LYS A 341 3.47 -2.57 -24.91
C LYS A 341 3.00 -1.12 -24.67
N ASN A 342 2.01 -0.65 -25.44
CA ASN A 342 1.49 0.71 -25.29
C ASN A 342 0.90 0.93 -23.88
N LEU A 343 0.18 -0.06 -23.32
CA LEU A 343 -0.33 0.01 -21.94
C LEU A 343 0.82 0.15 -20.93
N VAL A 344 1.87 -0.65 -21.05
CA VAL A 344 3.04 -0.57 -20.17
C VAL A 344 3.71 0.81 -20.30
N ASP A 345 3.89 1.32 -21.52
CA ASP A 345 4.45 2.65 -21.75
C ASP A 345 3.60 3.74 -21.07
N PHE A 346 2.26 3.63 -21.14
CA PHE A 346 1.37 4.55 -20.43
C PHE A 346 1.51 4.43 -18.90
N LEU A 347 1.52 3.22 -18.34
CA LEU A 347 1.66 3.00 -16.89
C LEU A 347 2.95 3.64 -16.36
N LYS A 348 4.05 3.61 -17.13
CA LYS A 348 5.30 4.28 -16.76
C LYS A 348 5.18 5.81 -16.70
N THR A 349 4.24 6.41 -17.43
CA THR A 349 3.99 7.86 -17.33
C THR A 349 3.42 8.32 -16.00
N LEU A 350 2.95 7.39 -15.15
CA LEU A 350 2.42 7.64 -13.81
C LEU A 350 3.53 7.78 -12.75
N SER A 351 4.79 7.68 -13.17
CA SER A 351 5.94 7.69 -12.26
C SER A 351 6.52 9.08 -12.10
N ASP A 352 6.80 9.45 -10.85
CA ASP A 352 7.50 10.66 -10.43
C ASP A 352 8.86 10.27 -9.82
N ALA A 353 9.90 10.25 -10.65
CA ALA A 353 11.23 9.85 -10.22
C ALA A 353 11.88 10.83 -9.22
N SER A 354 11.35 12.04 -9.08
CA SER A 354 11.91 13.04 -8.15
C SER A 354 11.81 12.59 -6.69
N ILE A 355 10.78 11.79 -6.34
CA ILE A 355 10.59 11.28 -4.98
C ILE A 355 11.74 10.37 -4.53
N LEU A 356 12.40 9.68 -5.48
CA LEU A 356 13.47 8.72 -5.17
C LEU A 356 14.69 9.39 -4.52
N VAL A 357 14.84 10.70 -4.72
CA VAL A 357 16.00 11.50 -4.27
C VAL A 357 15.62 12.77 -3.50
N ASP A 358 14.33 13.03 -3.28
CA ASP A 358 13.88 14.23 -2.57
C ASP A 358 14.34 14.21 -1.11
N LYS A 359 15.13 15.21 -0.74
CA LYS A 359 15.71 15.33 0.62
C LYS A 359 14.67 15.40 1.74
N ARG A 360 13.44 15.87 1.43
CA ARG A 360 12.32 15.89 2.40
C ARG A 360 11.97 14.50 2.92
N PHE A 361 12.19 13.47 2.10
CA PHE A 361 11.86 12.08 2.39
C PHE A 361 13.08 11.19 2.63
N SER A 362 14.31 11.75 2.56
CA SER A 362 15.54 10.97 2.72
C SER A 362 15.79 10.56 4.17
N ASN A 363 16.60 9.52 4.34
CA ASN A 363 17.07 9.07 5.67
C ASN A 363 17.80 10.21 6.38
N PRO A 364 17.36 10.63 7.59
CA PRO A 364 18.03 11.67 8.36
C PRO A 364 19.26 11.18 9.13
N PHE A 365 19.45 9.87 9.26
CA PHE A 365 20.59 9.30 9.96
C PHE A 365 21.80 9.15 9.02
N LYS A 366 23.00 9.36 9.55
CA LYS A 366 24.21 9.01 8.80
C LYS A 366 24.31 7.50 8.67
N ASN A 367 24.61 7.05 7.46
CA ASN A 367 25.03 5.67 7.24
C ASN A 367 26.45 5.48 7.73
#